data_0a54598e459db816af68ac91fd375356
#
_entry.id   0a54598e459db816af68ac91fd375356
#
_cell.length_a   1.000
_cell.length_b   1.000
_cell.length_c   1.000
_cell.angle_alpha   90.00
_cell.angle_beta   90.00
_cell.angle_gamma   90.00
#
_symmetry.space_group_name_H-M   'P 1'
#
loop_
_entity.id
_entity.type
_entity.pdbx_description
1 polymer ?
#
loop_
_entity_poly.entity_id
_entity_poly.type
_entity_poly.pdbx_seq_one_letter_code
_entity_poly.pdbx_strand_id
1 'polypeptide(L)'
;MKFFLNLSVFILGIGNMMPAQSQIRTVQCYPVGSPFAEPVIELGSGQQLFFSFDDLSSETNSYTYKIVHCDPDWNNSNLSSFTYLTGFFSNPLDNYEYSFNTVVPYTRFTLNLPNEEVGIKLSGNYLLQVYNDQNPDSAVVLQRFAVVENKVGIAASVVNSTNPTFLYTSRQLNFTVNYTGLQIYNPVRDTRVYVTQNQDPNSRRNFTPTFVRQNQLVYGNGSDNIFNGLSPFRNFQCSSLVYYTRYVKDVLKGPEGRYNFILVPGTVPQRYIPTPDRGGNFYIEAENVQNSDLEADYIVAHFAILYPEPIPGAEVYIYGKFADWQLLPELKMDYDAKNKAYVGQAELKQGYYDYMFAVVPSKEKKPDLVTMQNNFYQTPDEYNIRFYMYDYNVMCFRLLGYQTVGAKPMGS
;
A
#
# COMPACT_ATOMS: atom_id res chain seq x y z
N MET A 1 -34.92 -24.45 -3.03
CA MET A 1 -35.13 -24.29 -1.58
C MET A 1 -34.15 -23.22 -1.11
N LYS A 2 -34.66 -21.97 -0.95
CA LYS A 2 -33.82 -20.80 -0.60
C LYS A 2 -33.57 -20.82 0.90
N PHE A 3 -32.33 -21.11 1.32
CA PHE A 3 -31.91 -20.90 2.69
C PHE A 3 -31.59 -19.41 2.89
N PHE A 4 -32.51 -18.69 3.52
CA PHE A 4 -32.23 -17.38 4.09
C PHE A 4 -31.41 -17.60 5.38
N LEU A 5 -30.12 -17.34 5.31
CA LEU A 5 -29.26 -17.30 6.49
C LEU A 5 -29.52 -15.96 7.20
N ASN A 6 -30.33 -15.98 8.26
CA ASN A 6 -30.45 -14.86 9.18
C ASN A 6 -29.15 -14.79 10.01
N LEU A 7 -28.20 -14.00 9.56
CA LEU A 7 -27.00 -13.66 10.31
C LEU A 7 -27.38 -12.57 11.31
N SER A 8 -27.90 -12.97 12.49
CA SER A 8 -28.06 -12.05 13.61
C SER A 8 -26.68 -11.68 14.13
N VAL A 9 -26.23 -10.48 13.82
CA VAL A 9 -25.00 -9.91 14.39
C VAL A 9 -25.27 -9.60 15.85
N PHE A 10 -24.82 -10.48 16.75
CA PHE A 10 -24.74 -10.16 18.17
C PHE A 10 -23.54 -9.24 18.37
N ILE A 11 -23.79 -7.96 18.57
CA ILE A 11 -22.79 -7.03 19.11
C ILE A 11 -22.59 -7.44 20.58
N LEU A 12 -21.61 -8.32 20.80
CA LEU A 12 -21.09 -8.55 22.15
C LEU A 12 -20.35 -7.27 22.55
N GLY A 13 -20.96 -6.53 23.48
CA GLY A 13 -20.31 -5.44 24.17
C GLY A 13 -19.16 -5.98 25.06
N ILE A 14 -18.02 -6.21 24.44
CA ILE A 14 -16.76 -6.38 25.15
C ILE A 14 -16.15 -4.99 25.21
N GLY A 15 -16.33 -4.33 26.36
CA GLY A 15 -15.55 -3.16 26.73
C GLY A 15 -14.09 -3.59 26.98
N ASN A 16 -13.37 -3.94 25.93
CA ASN A 16 -11.93 -4.07 26.00
C ASN A 16 -11.37 -2.64 25.98
N MET A 17 -10.70 -2.26 27.07
CA MET A 17 -9.71 -1.20 27.03
C MET A 17 -8.71 -1.60 25.92
N MET A 18 -8.84 -1.02 24.74
CA MET A 18 -7.84 -1.16 23.69
C MET A 18 -6.52 -0.59 24.24
N PRO A 19 -5.36 -1.24 24.00
CA PRO A 19 -4.08 -0.60 24.25
C PRO A 19 -4.11 0.75 23.49
N ALA A 20 -3.39 1.76 24.00
CA ALA A 20 -3.34 3.08 23.39
C ALA A 20 -2.98 2.93 21.91
N GLN A 21 -4.00 2.89 21.09
CA GLN A 21 -3.92 2.68 19.64
C GLN A 21 -3.37 3.99 19.08
N SER A 22 -2.42 3.91 18.17
CA SER A 22 -2.01 5.10 17.41
C SER A 22 -3.26 5.81 16.92
N GLN A 23 -3.42 7.08 17.27
CA GLN A 23 -4.57 7.87 16.86
C GLN A 23 -4.41 8.41 15.44
N ILE A 24 -3.29 8.09 14.80
CA ILE A 24 -3.00 8.46 13.41
C ILE A 24 -3.74 7.51 12.45
N ARG A 25 -4.47 8.11 11.52
CA ARG A 25 -5.26 7.41 10.51
C ARG A 25 -5.09 8.03 9.13
N THR A 26 -5.57 7.35 8.13
CA THR A 26 -5.72 7.84 6.75
C THR A 26 -4.42 8.42 6.20
N VAL A 27 -3.30 7.71 6.42
CA VAL A 27 -2.01 8.13 5.87
C VAL A 27 -2.03 7.96 4.35
N GLN A 28 -1.73 9.04 3.63
CA GLN A 28 -1.66 9.05 2.16
C GLN A 28 -0.34 9.66 1.71
N CYS A 29 0.27 9.06 0.68
CA CYS A 29 1.46 9.60 0.03
C CYS A 29 1.44 9.23 -1.45
N TYR A 30 1.50 10.23 -2.32
CA TYR A 30 1.47 10.06 -3.77
C TYR A 30 2.02 11.29 -4.52
N PRO A 31 2.45 11.17 -5.78
CA PRO A 31 2.81 12.33 -6.59
C PRO A 31 1.60 13.24 -6.82
N VAL A 32 1.77 14.53 -6.62
CA VAL A 32 0.70 15.53 -6.82
C VAL A 32 0.04 15.34 -8.20
N GLY A 33 -1.29 15.24 -8.21
CA GLY A 33 -2.08 14.97 -9.41
C GLY A 33 -2.20 13.49 -9.80
N SER A 34 -1.60 12.56 -9.05
CA SER A 34 -1.64 11.13 -9.35
C SER A 34 -1.89 10.28 -8.09
N PRO A 35 -3.10 10.34 -7.49
CA PRO A 35 -3.39 9.77 -6.15
C PRO A 35 -3.28 8.25 -6.07
N PHE A 36 -3.28 7.54 -7.20
CA PHE A 36 -3.15 6.09 -7.25
C PHE A 36 -1.76 5.61 -7.64
N ALA A 37 -0.85 6.53 -7.99
CA ALA A 37 0.52 6.18 -8.31
C ALA A 37 1.31 5.84 -7.04
N GLU A 38 2.35 5.06 -7.22
CA GLU A 38 3.35 4.82 -6.19
C GLU A 38 4.06 6.15 -5.85
N PRO A 39 4.47 6.39 -4.58
CA PRO A 39 5.13 7.63 -4.18
C PRO A 39 6.57 7.71 -4.73
N VAL A 40 6.68 7.88 -6.02
CA VAL A 40 7.95 8.04 -6.76
C VAL A 40 7.89 9.32 -7.57
N ILE A 41 8.87 10.20 -7.39
CA ILE A 41 9.02 11.44 -8.15
C ILE A 41 10.36 11.49 -8.88
N GLU A 42 10.44 12.28 -9.94
CA GLU A 42 11.67 12.46 -10.69
C GLU A 42 12.50 13.61 -10.14
N LEU A 43 13.81 13.34 -9.92
CA LEU A 43 14.76 14.32 -9.39
C LEU A 43 14.88 15.53 -10.33
N GLY A 44 14.68 16.72 -9.77
CA GLY A 44 14.84 17.99 -10.52
C GLY A 44 13.72 18.30 -11.52
N SER A 45 12.65 17.51 -11.59
CA SER A 45 11.52 17.74 -12.51
C SER A 45 10.54 18.83 -12.03
N GLY A 46 10.64 19.27 -10.78
CA GLY A 46 9.62 20.12 -10.14
C GLY A 46 8.39 19.35 -9.65
N GLN A 47 8.32 18.04 -9.86
CA GLN A 47 7.26 17.19 -9.33
C GLN A 47 7.35 17.10 -7.81
N GLN A 48 6.20 17.15 -7.14
CA GLN A 48 6.11 17.04 -5.69
C GLN A 48 5.31 15.79 -5.27
N LEU A 49 5.61 15.27 -4.11
CA LEU A 49 4.76 14.34 -3.37
C LEU A 49 3.78 15.12 -2.52
N PHE A 50 2.54 14.69 -2.50
CA PHE A 50 1.57 15.03 -1.48
C PHE A 50 1.62 13.97 -0.38
N PHE A 51 1.71 14.40 0.87
CA PHE A 51 1.62 13.54 2.04
C PHE A 51 0.58 14.11 2.99
N SER A 52 -0.23 13.24 3.60
CA SER A 52 -1.20 13.64 4.62
C SER A 52 -1.49 12.52 5.59
N PHE A 53 -1.97 12.89 6.78
CA PHE A 53 -2.58 11.98 7.75
C PHE A 53 -3.58 12.74 8.61
N ASP A 54 -4.49 11.98 9.24
CA ASP A 54 -5.44 12.51 10.21
C ASP A 54 -5.04 12.06 11.62
N ASP A 55 -5.02 13.01 12.56
CA ASP A 55 -4.87 12.77 14.00
C ASP A 55 -6.25 12.82 14.66
N LEU A 56 -6.68 11.70 15.23
CA LEU A 56 -7.97 11.54 15.91
C LEU A 56 -7.87 11.81 17.42
N SER A 57 -6.74 12.32 17.91
CA SER A 57 -6.62 12.70 19.33
C SER A 57 -7.51 13.86 19.67
N SER A 58 -7.99 13.91 20.91
CA SER A 58 -8.74 15.06 21.43
C SER A 58 -7.86 16.25 21.78
N GLU A 59 -6.55 16.09 21.73
CA GLU A 59 -5.56 17.11 22.05
C GLU A 59 -4.98 17.70 20.75
N THR A 60 -4.61 18.97 20.78
CA THR A 60 -3.87 19.59 19.68
C THR A 60 -2.40 19.17 19.77
N ASN A 61 -1.98 18.27 18.90
CA ASN A 61 -0.60 17.83 18.81
C ASN A 61 0.19 18.69 17.81
N SER A 62 1.48 18.87 18.09
CA SER A 62 2.46 19.40 17.15
C SER A 62 3.35 18.27 16.64
N TYR A 63 3.73 18.37 15.39
CA TYR A 63 4.53 17.34 14.74
C TYR A 63 5.75 17.93 14.06
N THR A 64 6.83 17.17 14.09
CA THR A 64 8.08 17.44 13.38
C THR A 64 8.34 16.30 12.40
N TYR A 65 8.80 16.60 11.18
CA TYR A 65 9.18 15.59 10.20
C TYR A 65 10.67 15.59 9.89
N LYS A 66 11.19 14.41 9.54
CA LYS A 66 12.56 14.18 9.08
C LYS A 66 12.54 13.35 7.81
N ILE A 67 13.50 13.59 6.92
CA ILE A 67 13.68 12.82 5.67
C ILE A 67 15.02 12.09 5.76
N VAL A 68 14.99 10.77 5.67
CA VAL A 68 16.16 9.91 5.77
C VAL A 68 16.36 9.18 4.46
N HIS A 69 17.58 9.27 3.88
CA HIS A 69 17.97 8.51 2.70
C HIS A 69 18.26 7.05 3.08
N CYS A 70 17.73 6.11 2.28
CA CYS A 70 17.86 4.69 2.51
C CYS A 70 18.52 3.98 1.32
N ASP A 71 19.14 2.84 1.62
CA ASP A 71 19.62 1.90 0.62
C ASP A 71 18.45 1.20 -0.11
N PRO A 72 18.71 0.39 -1.15
CA PRO A 72 17.64 -0.35 -1.84
C PRO A 72 16.85 -1.31 -0.94
N ASP A 73 17.38 -1.72 0.20
CA ASP A 73 16.74 -2.59 1.19
C ASP A 73 16.03 -1.82 2.31
N TRP A 74 15.91 -0.49 2.16
CA TRP A 74 15.26 0.43 3.10
C TRP A 74 16.01 0.60 4.44
N ASN A 75 17.28 0.19 4.52
CA ASN A 75 18.13 0.55 5.65
C ASN A 75 18.64 1.97 5.49
N ASN A 76 18.87 2.68 6.61
CA ASN A 76 19.50 3.98 6.58
C ASN A 76 20.86 3.89 5.84
N SER A 77 21.08 4.74 4.85
CA SER A 77 22.32 4.77 4.06
C SER A 77 23.53 5.28 4.83
N ASN A 78 23.33 5.82 6.03
CA ASN A 78 24.36 6.48 6.86
C ASN A 78 25.08 7.66 6.18
N LEU A 79 24.48 8.21 5.12
CA LEU A 79 24.96 9.46 4.52
C LEU A 79 24.64 10.65 5.42
N SER A 80 25.52 11.65 5.42
CA SER A 80 25.18 12.94 6.01
C SER A 80 23.97 13.57 5.29
N SER A 81 23.03 14.15 6.03
CA SER A 81 21.84 14.80 5.44
C SER A 81 22.22 15.86 4.41
N PHE A 82 23.31 16.57 4.59
CA PHE A 82 23.83 17.55 3.62
C PHE A 82 24.22 16.94 2.25
N THR A 83 24.42 15.63 2.18
CA THR A 83 24.71 14.94 0.91
C THR A 83 23.45 14.81 0.05
N TYR A 84 22.30 14.54 0.65
CA TYR A 84 21.08 14.22 -0.06
C TYR A 84 19.95 15.25 0.08
N LEU A 85 20.06 16.22 1.03
CA LEU A 85 19.08 17.31 1.22
C LEU A 85 19.72 18.69 1.04
N THR A 86 18.88 19.66 0.68
CA THR A 86 19.08 21.10 0.95
C THR A 86 18.12 21.51 2.06
N GLY A 87 18.46 22.57 2.84
CA GLY A 87 17.64 23.02 3.95
C GLY A 87 17.87 22.22 5.23
N PHE A 88 16.86 22.21 6.10
CA PHE A 88 17.00 21.60 7.42
C PHE A 88 16.66 20.10 7.41
N PHE A 89 17.35 19.35 8.24
CA PHE A 89 17.10 17.91 8.41
C PHE A 89 15.79 17.62 9.16
N SER A 90 15.37 18.50 10.03
CA SER A 90 14.18 18.38 10.87
C SER A 90 13.35 19.65 10.74
N ASN A 91 12.10 19.51 10.37
CA ASN A 91 11.21 20.65 10.07
C ASN A 91 9.87 20.46 10.77
N PRO A 92 9.22 21.54 11.23
CA PRO A 92 7.88 21.48 11.78
C PRO A 92 6.87 21.10 10.68
N LEU A 93 5.76 20.48 11.08
CA LEU A 93 4.62 20.17 10.23
C LEU A 93 3.47 21.11 10.57
N ASP A 94 3.51 22.32 10.04
CA ASP A 94 2.65 23.43 10.44
C ASP A 94 1.37 23.55 9.60
N ASN A 95 1.26 22.81 8.49
CA ASN A 95 0.07 22.87 7.66
C ASN A 95 -0.96 21.85 8.12
N TYR A 96 -1.97 22.32 8.86
CA TYR A 96 -3.05 21.50 9.37
C TYR A 96 -4.40 22.21 9.32
N GLU A 97 -5.47 21.42 9.25
CA GLU A 97 -6.86 21.88 9.26
C GLU A 97 -7.70 20.98 10.17
N TYR A 98 -8.69 21.57 10.84
CA TYR A 98 -9.62 20.81 11.67
C TYR A 98 -10.79 20.28 10.85
N SER A 99 -11.23 19.05 11.15
CA SER A 99 -12.48 18.54 10.62
C SER A 99 -13.68 19.35 11.13
N PHE A 100 -14.73 19.37 10.34
CA PHE A 100 -16.00 20.01 10.74
C PHE A 100 -17.17 19.18 10.20
N ASN A 101 -18.32 19.31 10.87
CA ASN A 101 -19.54 18.52 10.57
C ASN A 101 -19.35 16.99 10.71
N THR A 102 -18.36 16.52 11.44
CA THR A 102 -18.06 15.10 11.65
C THR A 102 -18.47 14.65 13.05
N VAL A 103 -18.87 13.38 13.18
CA VAL A 103 -19.14 12.74 14.49
C VAL A 103 -17.84 12.46 15.22
N VAL A 104 -16.81 12.02 14.47
CA VAL A 104 -15.45 11.78 14.99
C VAL A 104 -14.57 12.97 14.58
N PRO A 105 -14.21 13.88 15.50
CA PRO A 105 -13.32 14.99 15.16
C PRO A 105 -11.91 14.50 14.90
N TYR A 106 -11.21 15.17 13.99
CA TYR A 106 -9.79 14.92 13.70
C TYR A 106 -9.11 16.21 13.24
N THR A 107 -7.79 16.22 13.31
CA THR A 107 -6.94 17.24 12.71
C THR A 107 -6.20 16.63 11.53
N ARG A 108 -6.38 17.19 10.33
CA ARG A 108 -5.70 16.76 9.12
C ARG A 108 -4.41 17.54 8.95
N PHE A 109 -3.29 16.82 8.86
CA PHE A 109 -1.97 17.36 8.55
C PHE A 109 -1.61 17.07 7.09
N THR A 110 -1.01 18.05 6.41
CA THR A 110 -0.60 17.93 5.01
C THR A 110 0.81 18.45 4.79
N LEU A 111 1.52 17.86 3.81
CA LEU A 111 2.88 18.23 3.45
C LEU A 111 3.12 17.97 1.97
N ASN A 112 3.70 18.93 1.26
CA ASN A 112 4.24 18.71 -0.07
C ASN A 112 5.77 18.62 0.00
N LEU A 113 6.37 17.65 -0.70
CA LEU A 113 7.81 17.39 -0.75
C LEU A 113 8.30 17.22 -2.19
N PRO A 114 9.42 17.85 -2.61
CA PRO A 114 10.19 18.87 -1.87
C PRO A 114 9.41 20.19 -1.72
N ASN A 115 9.82 21.05 -0.79
CA ASN A 115 9.24 22.35 -0.53
C ASN A 115 10.31 23.42 -0.32
N GLU A 116 9.94 24.60 0.16
CA GLU A 116 10.88 25.71 0.40
C GLU A 116 11.87 25.41 1.53
N GLU A 117 11.46 24.61 2.54
CA GLU A 117 12.26 24.26 3.71
C GLU A 117 13.27 23.15 3.43
N VAL A 118 12.89 22.20 2.53
CA VAL A 118 13.72 21.03 2.23
C VAL A 118 13.64 20.62 0.75
N GLY A 119 14.79 20.57 0.11
CA GLY A 119 14.95 20.05 -1.24
C GLY A 119 15.73 18.74 -1.24
N ILE A 120 15.52 17.92 -2.28
CA ILE A 120 16.18 16.63 -2.47
C ILE A 120 17.24 16.77 -3.58
N LYS A 121 18.47 16.31 -3.31
CA LYS A 121 19.62 16.42 -4.22
C LYS A 121 20.05 15.08 -4.81
N LEU A 122 19.65 13.97 -4.23
CA LEU A 122 20.12 12.64 -4.58
C LEU A 122 18.92 11.74 -4.90
N SER A 123 19.05 10.87 -5.89
CA SER A 123 18.06 9.82 -6.16
C SER A 123 18.26 8.62 -5.23
N GLY A 124 17.20 7.91 -4.92
CA GLY A 124 17.23 6.74 -4.04
C GLY A 124 15.90 6.52 -3.32
N ASN A 125 15.94 5.67 -2.32
CA ASN A 125 14.82 5.46 -1.40
C ASN A 125 14.89 6.47 -0.25
N TYR A 126 13.72 6.86 0.23
CA TYR A 126 13.60 7.81 1.33
C TYR A 126 12.51 7.38 2.30
N LEU A 127 12.76 7.62 3.57
CA LEU A 127 11.80 7.44 4.65
C LEU A 127 11.42 8.81 5.21
N LEU A 128 10.16 9.19 5.06
CA LEU A 128 9.57 10.33 5.76
C LEU A 128 9.15 9.83 7.14
N GLN A 129 9.72 10.42 8.17
CA GLN A 129 9.49 10.09 9.57
C GLN A 129 8.80 11.27 10.24
N VAL A 130 7.62 11.05 10.81
CA VAL A 130 6.88 12.08 11.58
C VAL A 130 6.92 11.72 13.05
N TYR A 131 7.23 12.71 13.87
CA TYR A 131 7.34 12.59 15.32
C TYR A 131 6.36 13.54 16.01
N ASN A 132 5.70 13.07 17.04
CA ASN A 132 4.96 13.94 17.95
C ASN A 132 5.97 14.68 18.85
N ASP A 133 5.88 15.99 18.91
CA ASP A 133 6.84 16.83 19.66
C ASP A 133 6.80 16.57 21.18
N GLN A 134 5.69 16.02 21.69
CA GLN A 134 5.57 15.60 23.08
C GLN A 134 6.23 14.24 23.35
N ASN A 135 6.44 13.41 22.29
CA ASN A 135 7.13 12.11 22.38
C ASN A 135 8.06 11.92 21.17
N PRO A 136 9.21 12.62 21.13
CA PRO A 136 10.11 12.62 19.97
C PRO A 136 10.95 11.34 19.80
N ASP A 137 10.88 10.39 20.72
CA ASP A 137 11.71 9.20 20.71
C ASP A 137 11.21 8.13 19.73
N SER A 138 9.93 8.20 19.33
CA SER A 138 9.31 7.25 18.41
C SER A 138 8.53 7.95 17.31
N ALA A 139 8.82 7.60 16.06
CA ALA A 139 8.05 8.09 14.94
C ALA A 139 6.60 7.55 14.99
N VAL A 140 5.64 8.45 14.82
CA VAL A 140 4.21 8.11 14.74
C VAL A 140 3.79 7.73 13.32
N VAL A 141 4.53 8.21 12.30
CA VAL A 141 4.37 7.80 10.90
C VAL A 141 5.74 7.51 10.29
N LEU A 142 5.82 6.40 9.55
CA LEU A 142 6.97 6.01 8.74
C LEU A 142 6.49 5.79 7.31
N GLN A 143 6.67 6.79 6.43
CA GLN A 143 6.21 6.73 5.05
C GLN A 143 7.37 6.56 4.08
N ARG A 144 7.32 5.51 3.26
CA ARG A 144 8.28 5.24 2.20
C ARG A 144 7.96 6.03 0.95
N PHE A 145 8.98 6.62 0.33
CA PHE A 145 8.90 7.19 -1.00
C PHE A 145 10.23 7.05 -1.75
N ALA A 146 10.26 7.33 -3.04
CA ALA A 146 11.49 7.24 -3.80
C ALA A 146 11.66 8.44 -4.75
N VAL A 147 12.91 8.73 -5.08
CA VAL A 147 13.29 9.76 -6.05
C VAL A 147 14.14 9.12 -7.13
N VAL A 148 13.71 9.22 -8.39
CA VAL A 148 14.34 8.58 -9.53
C VAL A 148 15.03 9.61 -10.45
N GLU A 149 16.10 9.21 -11.14
CA GLU A 149 16.78 10.05 -12.17
C GLU A 149 16.45 9.68 -13.62
N ASN A 150 15.78 8.56 -13.87
CA ASN A 150 15.42 8.07 -15.21
C ASN A 150 16.59 8.08 -16.24
N LYS A 151 17.81 7.67 -15.80
CA LYS A 151 19.00 7.59 -16.65
C LYS A 151 19.12 6.31 -17.46
N VAL A 152 18.24 5.34 -17.23
CA VAL A 152 18.18 4.07 -17.97
C VAL A 152 16.81 3.87 -18.59
N GLY A 153 16.78 3.21 -19.74
CA GLY A 153 15.53 2.78 -20.36
C GLY A 153 15.14 1.38 -19.88
N ILE A 154 13.92 1.20 -19.39
CA ILE A 154 13.37 -0.11 -19.01
C ILE A 154 12.28 -0.47 -19.99
N ALA A 155 12.49 -1.56 -20.76
CA ALA A 155 11.47 -2.14 -21.63
C ALA A 155 10.95 -3.43 -20.97
N ALA A 156 9.65 -3.48 -20.65
CA ALA A 156 9.05 -4.57 -19.91
C ALA A 156 7.78 -5.09 -20.60
N SER A 157 7.49 -6.37 -20.41
CA SER A 157 6.26 -7.01 -20.87
C SER A 157 5.79 -8.07 -19.89
N VAL A 158 4.48 -8.14 -19.69
CA VAL A 158 3.82 -9.18 -18.89
C VAL A 158 3.13 -10.13 -19.85
N VAL A 159 3.49 -11.40 -19.78
CA VAL A 159 2.96 -12.46 -20.63
C VAL A 159 2.44 -13.61 -19.79
N ASN A 160 1.72 -14.54 -20.40
CA ASN A 160 1.36 -15.79 -19.71
C ASN A 160 2.61 -16.58 -19.39
N SER A 161 2.62 -17.28 -18.26
CA SER A 161 3.72 -18.16 -17.92
C SER A 161 3.87 -19.23 -18.99
N THR A 162 5.10 -19.45 -19.44
CA THR A 162 5.44 -20.55 -20.36
C THR A 162 5.65 -21.88 -19.63
N ASN A 163 5.71 -21.86 -18.30
CA ASN A 163 5.81 -23.05 -17.49
C ASN A 163 4.43 -23.71 -17.34
N PRO A 164 4.23 -24.98 -17.78
CA PRO A 164 2.94 -25.65 -17.73
C PRO A 164 2.30 -25.69 -16.34
N THR A 165 3.09 -25.75 -15.28
CA THR A 165 2.60 -25.77 -13.88
C THR A 165 1.90 -24.46 -13.51
N PHE A 166 2.30 -23.34 -14.10
CA PHE A 166 1.84 -21.99 -13.74
C PHE A 166 1.00 -21.32 -14.83
N LEU A 167 0.66 -22.05 -15.90
CA LEU A 167 0.02 -21.51 -17.09
C LEU A 167 -1.31 -20.79 -16.81
N TYR A 168 -2.10 -21.28 -15.85
CA TYR A 168 -3.44 -20.76 -15.51
C TYR A 168 -3.48 -19.98 -14.21
N THR A 169 -2.37 -19.89 -13.49
CA THR A 169 -2.31 -19.29 -12.17
C THR A 169 -1.37 -18.11 -12.07
N SER A 170 -0.49 -17.93 -13.06
CA SER A 170 0.61 -16.98 -12.91
C SER A 170 0.91 -16.21 -14.20
N ARG A 171 1.52 -15.05 -14.04
CA ARG A 171 2.06 -14.22 -15.10
C ARG A 171 3.58 -14.26 -15.09
N GLN A 172 4.18 -14.05 -16.23
CA GLN A 172 5.64 -13.93 -16.37
C GLN A 172 5.99 -12.50 -16.76
N LEU A 173 6.84 -11.88 -15.97
CA LEU A 173 7.41 -10.56 -16.25
C LEU A 173 8.78 -10.72 -16.91
N ASN A 174 8.92 -10.23 -18.16
CA ASN A 174 10.19 -10.15 -18.86
C ASN A 174 10.54 -8.68 -19.07
N PHE A 175 11.80 -8.32 -18.80
CA PHE A 175 12.23 -6.94 -19.02
C PHE A 175 13.71 -6.83 -19.35
N THR A 176 14.08 -5.71 -19.95
CA THR A 176 15.47 -5.34 -20.23
C THR A 176 15.73 -3.95 -19.70
N VAL A 177 16.91 -3.75 -19.14
CA VAL A 177 17.41 -2.44 -18.72
C VAL A 177 18.50 -2.02 -19.69
N ASN A 178 18.27 -0.93 -20.42
CA ASN A 178 19.27 -0.30 -21.30
C ASN A 178 19.96 0.84 -20.54
N TYR A 179 21.26 0.70 -20.33
CA TYR A 179 22.10 1.65 -19.60
C TYR A 179 23.11 2.37 -20.53
N THR A 180 22.76 2.56 -21.79
CA THR A 180 23.61 3.31 -22.74
C THR A 180 23.97 4.68 -22.18
N GLY A 181 25.26 5.01 -22.17
CA GLY A 181 25.77 6.26 -21.60
C GLY A 181 26.16 6.20 -20.13
N LEU A 182 25.91 5.09 -19.45
CA LEU A 182 26.40 4.85 -18.09
C LEU A 182 27.57 3.85 -18.10
N GLN A 183 28.57 4.13 -17.28
CA GLN A 183 29.70 3.21 -17.08
C GLN A 183 29.39 2.31 -15.87
N ILE A 184 29.13 1.04 -16.12
CA ILE A 184 28.94 0.01 -15.11
C ILE A 184 30.12 -0.94 -15.17
N TYR A 185 30.95 -0.99 -14.13
CA TYR A 185 32.16 -1.84 -14.12
C TYR A 185 31.81 -3.32 -13.94
N ASN A 186 30.90 -3.62 -13.03
CA ASN A 186 30.43 -4.98 -12.77
C ASN A 186 28.91 -4.97 -12.60
N PRO A 187 28.13 -5.28 -13.67
CA PRO A 187 26.69 -5.21 -13.63
C PRO A 187 26.02 -6.02 -12.50
N VAL A 188 26.59 -7.18 -12.17
CA VAL A 188 26.02 -8.06 -11.12
C VAL A 188 26.25 -7.49 -9.71
N ARG A 189 27.44 -6.92 -9.48
CA ARG A 189 27.81 -6.35 -8.18
C ARG A 189 27.26 -4.95 -7.98
N ASP A 190 27.33 -4.12 -9.01
CA ASP A 190 27.12 -2.68 -8.93
C ASP A 190 25.65 -2.28 -9.20
N THR A 191 24.79 -3.24 -9.57
CA THR A 191 23.37 -2.98 -9.78
C THR A 191 22.46 -3.80 -8.83
N ARG A 192 21.29 -3.27 -8.58
CA ARG A 192 20.18 -3.97 -7.89
C ARG A 192 18.90 -3.70 -8.65
N VAL A 193 18.10 -4.72 -8.81
CA VAL A 193 16.77 -4.59 -9.41
C VAL A 193 15.74 -5.22 -8.51
N TYR A 194 14.73 -4.45 -8.18
CA TYR A 194 13.59 -4.91 -7.40
C TYR A 194 12.30 -4.72 -8.18
N VAL A 195 11.41 -5.67 -8.02
CA VAL A 195 10.06 -5.61 -8.58
C VAL A 195 9.05 -5.83 -7.46
N THR A 196 8.02 -4.98 -7.43
CA THR A 196 6.83 -5.17 -6.59
C THR A 196 5.60 -5.40 -7.47
N GLN A 197 4.62 -6.15 -6.99
CA GLN A 197 3.33 -6.39 -7.61
C GLN A 197 2.26 -5.57 -6.89
N ASN A 198 1.44 -4.83 -7.62
CA ASN A 198 0.33 -4.02 -7.09
C ASN A 198 0.74 -3.03 -5.99
N GLN A 199 1.94 -2.47 -6.09
CA GLN A 199 2.53 -1.56 -5.10
C GLN A 199 2.68 -2.16 -3.68
N ASP A 200 2.47 -3.47 -3.50
CA ASP A 200 2.66 -4.14 -2.22
C ASP A 200 4.15 -4.37 -1.94
N PRO A 201 4.74 -3.73 -0.91
CA PRO A 201 6.15 -3.91 -0.57
C PRO A 201 6.48 -5.34 -0.10
N ASN A 202 5.49 -6.10 0.39
CA ASN A 202 5.68 -7.50 0.81
C ASN A 202 5.77 -8.46 -0.39
N SER A 203 5.34 -8.03 -1.59
CA SER A 203 5.50 -8.77 -2.84
C SER A 203 6.91 -8.64 -3.44
N ARG A 204 7.75 -7.75 -2.89
CA ARG A 204 9.05 -7.38 -3.43
C ARG A 204 9.94 -8.59 -3.69
N ARG A 205 10.52 -8.63 -4.90
CA ARG A 205 11.53 -9.62 -5.32
C ARG A 205 12.78 -8.91 -5.83
N ASN A 206 13.94 -9.52 -5.57
CA ASN A 206 15.23 -9.10 -6.12
C ASN A 206 15.53 -9.91 -7.38
N PHE A 207 16.01 -9.25 -8.43
CA PHE A 207 16.32 -9.87 -9.71
C PHE A 207 17.80 -9.73 -10.03
N THR A 208 18.40 -10.83 -10.51
CA THR A 208 19.70 -10.85 -11.14
C THR A 208 19.55 -10.98 -12.66
N PRO A 209 20.38 -10.30 -13.47
CA PRO A 209 20.27 -10.41 -14.91
C PRO A 209 20.54 -11.85 -15.37
N THR A 210 19.65 -12.36 -16.21
CA THR A 210 19.82 -13.66 -16.88
C THR A 210 20.94 -13.58 -17.93
N PHE A 211 21.03 -12.43 -18.62
CA PHE A 211 22.10 -12.16 -19.60
C PHE A 211 22.60 -10.72 -19.45
N VAL A 212 23.91 -10.57 -19.58
CA VAL A 212 24.58 -9.27 -19.71
C VAL A 212 25.02 -9.12 -21.14
N ARG A 213 24.48 -8.11 -21.84
CA ARG A 213 24.87 -7.74 -23.20
C ARG A 213 25.52 -6.37 -23.18
N GLN A 214 26.09 -5.94 -24.31
CA GLN A 214 26.62 -4.59 -24.42
C GLN A 214 25.50 -3.57 -24.13
N ASN A 215 25.67 -2.76 -23.07
CA ASN A 215 24.73 -1.74 -22.62
C ASN A 215 23.32 -2.25 -22.24
N GLN A 216 23.15 -3.55 -22.05
CA GLN A 216 21.84 -4.13 -21.70
C GLN A 216 21.96 -5.22 -20.64
N LEU A 217 21.06 -5.18 -19.67
CA LEU A 217 20.78 -6.26 -18.73
C LEU A 217 19.44 -6.88 -19.07
N VAL A 218 19.40 -8.18 -19.27
CA VAL A 218 18.18 -8.91 -19.65
C VAL A 218 17.71 -9.73 -18.46
N TYR A 219 16.42 -9.59 -18.13
CA TYR A 219 15.75 -10.31 -17.05
C TYR A 219 14.57 -11.08 -17.65
N GLY A 220 14.59 -12.37 -17.56
CA GLY A 220 13.55 -13.22 -18.15
C GLY A 220 13.95 -14.68 -18.16
N ASN A 221 13.01 -15.55 -18.51
CA ASN A 221 13.19 -17.02 -18.66
C ASN A 221 13.63 -17.77 -17.39
N GLY A 222 13.53 -17.16 -16.21
CA GLY A 222 13.77 -17.81 -14.92
C GLY A 222 12.47 -18.10 -14.17
N SER A 223 12.55 -18.90 -13.11
CA SER A 223 11.45 -19.11 -12.17
C SER A 223 11.11 -17.81 -11.39
N ASP A 224 12.09 -16.96 -11.19
CA ASP A 224 11.96 -15.73 -10.41
C ASP A 224 11.04 -14.70 -11.10
N ASN A 225 10.90 -14.79 -12.42
CA ASN A 225 10.04 -13.91 -13.22
C ASN A 225 8.55 -14.28 -13.19
N ILE A 226 8.19 -15.40 -12.54
CA ILE A 226 6.82 -15.89 -12.49
C ILE A 226 6.16 -15.38 -11.21
N PHE A 227 5.12 -14.57 -11.36
CA PHE A 227 4.30 -14.01 -10.28
C PHE A 227 2.93 -14.69 -10.27
N ASN A 228 2.38 -14.97 -9.09
CA ASN A 228 1.00 -15.36 -8.98
C ASN A 228 0.09 -14.26 -9.53
N GLY A 229 -0.85 -14.64 -10.40
CA GLY A 229 -1.91 -13.73 -10.79
C GLY A 229 -2.96 -13.76 -9.69
N LEU A 230 -2.99 -12.71 -8.86
CA LEU A 230 -3.94 -12.63 -7.74
C LEU A 230 -5.38 -12.57 -8.26
N SER A 231 -6.37 -12.69 -7.38
CA SER A 231 -7.76 -12.29 -7.71
C SER A 231 -7.85 -10.77 -7.83
N PRO A 232 -8.82 -10.22 -8.58
CA PRO A 232 -9.16 -8.81 -8.46
C PRO A 232 -9.39 -8.42 -7.00
N PHE A 233 -9.01 -7.21 -6.65
CA PHE A 233 -9.25 -6.70 -5.29
C PHE A 233 -10.73 -6.73 -4.95
N ARG A 234 -11.03 -7.10 -3.71
CA ARG A 234 -12.34 -6.86 -3.12
C ARG A 234 -12.47 -5.37 -2.86
N ASN A 235 -13.66 -4.84 -2.97
CA ASN A 235 -13.86 -3.43 -2.70
C ASN A 235 -15.21 -3.15 -2.06
N PHE A 236 -15.29 -2.00 -1.42
CA PHE A 236 -16.54 -1.41 -0.97
C PHE A 236 -16.44 0.11 -0.98
N GLN A 237 -17.58 0.76 -0.98
CA GLN A 237 -17.68 2.20 -0.89
C GLN A 237 -18.55 2.57 0.30
N CYS A 238 -18.10 3.52 1.11
CA CYS A 238 -18.80 4.04 2.28
C CYS A 238 -18.93 5.57 2.23
N SER A 239 -19.01 6.14 1.02
CA SER A 239 -19.20 7.58 0.82
C SER A 239 -20.53 8.11 1.31
N SER A 240 -21.59 7.29 1.31
CA SER A 240 -22.92 7.64 1.78
C SER A 240 -23.23 6.99 3.12
N LEU A 241 -23.71 7.78 4.09
CA LEU A 241 -24.19 7.28 5.38
C LEU A 241 -25.69 6.89 5.34
N VAL A 242 -26.35 7.08 4.21
CA VAL A 242 -27.81 6.90 4.03
C VAL A 242 -28.12 5.78 3.05
N TYR A 243 -27.34 5.67 1.97
CA TYR A 243 -27.61 4.71 0.91
C TYR A 243 -26.65 3.53 0.96
N TYR A 244 -27.19 2.32 0.71
CA TYR A 244 -26.37 1.12 0.57
C TYR A 244 -25.66 1.12 -0.78
N THR A 245 -24.35 1.12 -0.71
CA THR A 245 -23.52 1.03 -1.89
C THR A 245 -23.22 -0.44 -2.23
N ARG A 246 -22.51 -0.66 -3.32
CA ARG A 246 -22.11 -2.01 -3.72
C ARG A 246 -21.28 -2.68 -2.61
N TYR A 247 -21.61 -3.94 -2.30
CA TYR A 247 -20.99 -4.78 -1.27
C TYR A 247 -21.21 -4.33 0.18
N VAL A 248 -21.98 -3.32 0.44
CA VAL A 248 -22.50 -2.99 1.76
C VAL A 248 -23.86 -3.66 1.96
N LYS A 249 -23.95 -4.47 3.01
CA LYS A 249 -25.18 -5.19 3.36
C LYS A 249 -26.10 -4.35 4.22
N ASP A 250 -25.52 -3.58 5.15
CA ASP A 250 -26.27 -2.76 6.11
C ASP A 250 -25.43 -1.60 6.63
N VAL A 251 -26.08 -0.52 7.04
CA VAL A 251 -25.49 0.63 7.69
C VAL A 251 -26.24 0.91 8.98
N LEU A 252 -25.56 0.73 10.12
CA LEU A 252 -26.15 0.85 11.45
C LEU A 252 -25.54 2.03 12.20
N LYS A 253 -26.38 2.85 12.81
CA LYS A 253 -25.90 3.91 13.71
C LYS A 253 -25.68 3.32 15.09
N GLY A 254 -24.44 3.27 15.53
CA GLY A 254 -24.03 2.77 16.84
C GLY A 254 -24.17 3.80 17.95
N PRO A 255 -23.74 3.43 19.17
CA PRO A 255 -23.55 4.37 20.28
C PRO A 255 -22.69 5.56 19.87
N GLU A 256 -22.87 6.70 20.51
CA GLU A 256 -22.11 7.93 20.20
C GLU A 256 -22.27 8.46 18.78
N GLY A 257 -23.23 7.93 18.02
CA GLY A 257 -23.52 8.38 16.66
C GLY A 257 -22.64 7.81 15.56
N ARG A 258 -21.63 7.00 15.89
CA ARG A 258 -20.72 6.36 14.92
C ARG A 258 -21.48 5.39 14.00
N TYR A 259 -21.11 5.38 12.74
CA TYR A 259 -21.71 4.49 11.73
C TYR A 259 -20.92 3.18 11.60
N ASN A 260 -21.66 2.07 11.55
CA ASN A 260 -21.15 0.72 11.35
C ASN A 260 -21.61 0.22 9.97
N PHE A 261 -20.67 -0.07 9.09
CA PHE A 261 -20.89 -0.62 7.76
C PHE A 261 -20.71 -2.12 7.80
N ILE A 262 -21.78 -2.87 7.62
CA ILE A 262 -21.74 -4.33 7.56
C ILE A 262 -21.54 -4.74 6.11
N LEU A 263 -20.38 -5.29 5.78
CA LEU A 263 -20.10 -5.70 4.42
C LEU A 263 -20.72 -7.06 4.09
N VAL A 264 -20.98 -7.29 2.81
CA VAL A 264 -21.41 -8.60 2.31
C VAL A 264 -20.29 -9.60 2.57
N PRO A 265 -20.55 -10.74 3.26
CA PRO A 265 -19.52 -11.74 3.51
C PRO A 265 -18.89 -12.26 2.20
N GLY A 266 -17.56 -12.26 2.17
CA GLY A 266 -16.80 -12.80 1.07
C GLY A 266 -16.75 -14.33 1.07
N THR A 267 -16.37 -14.90 -0.05
CA THR A 267 -16.02 -16.32 -0.21
C THR A 267 -14.70 -16.43 -0.96
N VAL A 268 -13.99 -17.54 -0.83
CA VAL A 268 -12.81 -17.81 -1.66
C VAL A 268 -13.24 -18.01 -3.11
N PRO A 269 -12.76 -17.20 -4.08
CA PRO A 269 -13.16 -17.31 -5.48
C PRO A 269 -12.76 -18.68 -6.05
N GLN A 270 -13.69 -19.36 -6.71
CA GLN A 270 -13.41 -20.65 -7.37
C GLN A 270 -13.09 -20.50 -8.87
N ARG A 271 -13.34 -19.31 -9.42
CA ARG A 271 -13.08 -18.96 -10.82
C ARG A 271 -12.81 -17.46 -10.92
N TYR A 272 -12.12 -17.07 -11.96
CA TYR A 272 -11.94 -15.66 -12.29
C TYR A 272 -13.29 -14.99 -12.57
N ILE A 273 -13.52 -13.87 -11.92
CA ILE A 273 -14.66 -12.98 -12.17
C ILE A 273 -14.09 -11.57 -12.31
N PRO A 274 -14.18 -10.97 -13.51
CA PRO A 274 -13.73 -9.59 -13.70
C PRO A 274 -14.49 -8.67 -12.73
N THR A 275 -13.77 -8.07 -11.81
CA THR A 275 -14.32 -7.11 -10.86
C THR A 275 -13.54 -5.81 -11.04
N PRO A 276 -14.22 -4.69 -11.37
CA PRO A 276 -13.55 -3.40 -11.41
C PRO A 276 -13.03 -3.06 -10.02
N ASP A 277 -11.74 -2.76 -9.95
CA ASP A 277 -11.05 -2.27 -8.76
C ASP A 277 -10.16 -1.06 -9.11
N ARG A 278 -9.41 -0.56 -8.16
CA ARG A 278 -8.47 0.57 -8.30
C ARG A 278 -7.02 0.12 -8.12
N GLY A 279 -6.72 -1.15 -8.40
CA GLY A 279 -5.36 -1.72 -8.28
C GLY A 279 -4.84 -1.75 -6.83
N GLY A 280 -5.73 -1.97 -5.86
CA GLY A 280 -5.39 -2.01 -4.43
C GLY A 280 -5.43 -0.66 -3.72
N ASN A 281 -5.83 0.42 -4.41
CA ASN A 281 -5.87 1.76 -3.85
C ASN A 281 -7.16 2.06 -3.08
N PHE A 282 -7.14 3.17 -2.34
CA PHE A 282 -8.30 3.77 -1.69
C PHE A 282 -8.32 5.28 -1.94
N TYR A 283 -9.47 5.90 -1.77
CA TYR A 283 -9.60 7.35 -1.78
C TYR A 283 -10.73 7.80 -0.86
N ILE A 284 -10.60 9.02 -0.33
CA ILE A 284 -11.57 9.61 0.57
C ILE A 284 -12.64 10.31 -0.24
N GLU A 285 -13.90 10.01 0.07
CA GLU A 285 -15.06 10.58 -0.57
C GLU A 285 -16.25 10.55 0.39
N ALA A 286 -16.92 11.66 0.58
CA ALA A 286 -18.18 11.74 1.29
C ALA A 286 -19.22 12.43 0.41
N GLU A 287 -20.47 11.92 0.41
CA GLU A 287 -21.56 12.51 -0.33
C GLU A 287 -22.14 13.74 0.39
N ASN A 288 -22.61 14.71 -0.40
CA ASN A 288 -23.28 15.92 0.09
C ASN A 288 -22.41 16.83 0.98
N VAL A 289 -21.10 16.79 0.79
CA VAL A 289 -20.12 17.67 1.45
C VAL A 289 -19.36 18.51 0.41
N GLN A 290 -18.77 19.62 0.84
CA GLN A 290 -17.96 20.45 -0.04
C GLN A 290 -16.51 20.02 -0.08
N ASN A 291 -16.00 19.49 1.04
CA ASN A 291 -14.62 19.07 1.19
C ASN A 291 -14.56 17.71 1.92
N SER A 292 -14.45 16.63 1.13
CA SER A 292 -14.35 15.28 1.70
C SER A 292 -13.14 15.10 2.61
N ASP A 293 -12.08 15.85 2.42
CA ASP A 293 -10.87 15.76 3.25
C ASP A 293 -11.13 16.18 4.71
N LEU A 294 -12.09 17.10 4.93
CA LEU A 294 -12.38 17.67 6.24
C LEU A 294 -13.78 17.32 6.78
N GLU A 295 -14.69 16.86 5.90
CA GLU A 295 -16.09 16.58 6.27
C GLU A 295 -16.46 15.08 6.19
N ALA A 296 -15.55 14.22 5.67
CA ALA A 296 -15.75 12.78 5.70
C ALA A 296 -15.59 12.26 7.13
N ASP A 297 -16.56 11.45 7.56
CA ASP A 297 -16.59 10.88 8.91
C ASP A 297 -15.79 9.59 9.01
N TYR A 298 -15.35 9.23 10.20
CA TYR A 298 -14.79 7.93 10.50
C TYR A 298 -15.90 6.93 10.83
N ILE A 299 -15.88 5.80 10.14
CA ILE A 299 -16.84 4.69 10.26
C ILE A 299 -16.16 3.42 10.71
N VAL A 300 -16.91 2.46 11.21
CA VAL A 300 -16.41 1.11 11.47
C VAL A 300 -16.93 0.17 10.40
N ALA A 301 -16.03 -0.34 9.54
CA ALA A 301 -16.36 -1.36 8.54
C ALA A 301 -16.18 -2.76 9.14
N HIS A 302 -17.22 -3.61 9.04
CA HIS A 302 -17.20 -4.99 9.51
C HIS A 302 -17.03 -5.95 8.33
N PHE A 303 -15.95 -6.71 8.36
CA PHE A 303 -15.54 -7.65 7.33
C PHE A 303 -15.84 -9.09 7.74
N ALA A 304 -16.20 -9.91 6.77
CA ALA A 304 -16.33 -11.35 6.97
C ALA A 304 -15.90 -12.10 5.70
N ILE A 305 -15.25 -13.25 5.87
CA ILE A 305 -15.02 -14.22 4.80
C ILE A 305 -15.40 -15.62 5.27
N LEU A 306 -16.30 -16.28 4.51
CA LEU A 306 -16.72 -17.64 4.81
C LEU A 306 -15.55 -18.60 4.55
N TYR A 307 -15.21 -19.37 5.57
CA TYR A 307 -14.16 -20.37 5.51
C TYR A 307 -14.56 -21.57 6.39
N PRO A 308 -14.51 -22.81 5.91
CA PRO A 308 -15.15 -23.96 6.58
C PRO A 308 -14.55 -24.26 7.95
N GLU A 309 -13.25 -24.09 8.13
CA GLU A 309 -12.50 -24.39 9.36
C GLU A 309 -11.38 -23.36 9.59
N PRO A 310 -10.94 -23.12 10.83
CA PRO A 310 -9.82 -22.24 11.08
C PRO A 310 -8.53 -22.78 10.45
N ILE A 311 -7.68 -21.88 9.95
CA ILE A 311 -6.39 -22.25 9.36
C ILE A 311 -5.38 -22.49 10.48
N PRO A 312 -4.89 -23.73 10.69
CA PRO A 312 -4.00 -24.03 11.80
C PRO A 312 -2.65 -23.31 11.68
N GLY A 313 -2.19 -22.69 12.76
CA GLY A 313 -0.86 -22.08 12.82
C GLY A 313 -0.69 -20.83 11.93
N ALA A 314 -1.78 -20.16 11.61
CA ALA A 314 -1.77 -18.91 10.86
C ALA A 314 -2.78 -17.91 11.44
N GLU A 315 -2.52 -16.65 11.19
CA GLU A 315 -3.42 -15.54 11.47
C GLU A 315 -3.98 -14.98 10.18
N VAL A 316 -5.18 -14.39 10.23
CA VAL A 316 -5.83 -13.77 9.07
C VAL A 316 -5.99 -12.28 9.31
N TYR A 317 -5.73 -11.48 8.29
CA TYR A 317 -5.77 -10.02 8.38
C TYR A 317 -6.60 -9.43 7.24
N ILE A 318 -7.27 -8.31 7.52
CA ILE A 318 -7.75 -7.38 6.50
C ILE A 318 -6.51 -6.64 5.99
N TYR A 319 -6.27 -6.65 4.67
CA TYR A 319 -5.00 -6.24 4.09
C TYR A 319 -5.19 -5.32 2.89
N GLY A 320 -4.46 -4.21 2.84
CA GLY A 320 -4.55 -3.25 1.74
C GLY A 320 -3.70 -2.00 1.95
N LYS A 321 -3.67 -1.15 0.94
CA LYS A 321 -2.90 0.11 0.94
C LYS A 321 -3.37 1.11 2.01
N PHE A 322 -4.63 1.06 2.41
CA PHE A 322 -5.16 1.91 3.48
C PHE A 322 -4.48 1.71 4.84
N ALA A 323 -3.79 0.58 5.01
CA ALA A 323 -2.94 0.24 6.14
C ALA A 323 -1.44 0.28 5.78
N ASP A 324 -1.06 0.92 4.67
CA ASP A 324 0.29 0.89 4.09
C ASP A 324 0.84 -0.55 3.96
N TRP A 325 -0.03 -1.51 3.62
CA TRP A 325 0.29 -2.94 3.49
C TRP A 325 0.87 -3.57 4.76
N GLN A 326 0.57 -3.00 5.93
CA GLN A 326 1.02 -3.49 7.23
C GLN A 326 0.02 -4.47 7.84
N LEU A 327 0.56 -5.42 8.60
CA LEU A 327 -0.21 -6.40 9.37
C LEU A 327 -0.51 -5.81 10.77
N LEU A 328 -1.40 -4.82 10.82
CA LEU A 328 -1.75 -4.12 12.05
C LEU A 328 -2.59 -5.01 12.97
N PRO A 329 -2.33 -5.04 14.28
CA PRO A 329 -3.09 -5.87 15.23
C PRO A 329 -4.60 -5.64 15.19
N GLU A 330 -5.04 -4.41 14.94
CA GLU A 330 -6.45 -4.02 14.84
C GLU A 330 -7.15 -4.54 13.58
N LEU A 331 -6.39 -4.95 12.56
CA LEU A 331 -6.90 -5.53 11.32
C LEU A 331 -6.87 -7.06 11.32
N LYS A 332 -6.45 -7.67 12.44
CA LYS A 332 -6.50 -9.11 12.62
C LYS A 332 -7.95 -9.58 12.70
N MET A 333 -8.22 -10.73 12.08
CA MET A 333 -9.53 -11.34 12.06
C MET A 333 -9.59 -12.55 12.99
N ASP A 334 -10.73 -12.71 13.67
CA ASP A 334 -11.01 -13.86 14.52
C ASP A 334 -11.90 -14.87 13.78
N TYR A 335 -11.73 -16.15 14.10
CA TYR A 335 -12.57 -17.19 13.51
C TYR A 335 -13.84 -17.41 14.33
N ASP A 336 -14.98 -17.16 13.71
CA ASP A 336 -16.31 -17.47 14.25
C ASP A 336 -16.71 -18.90 13.85
N ALA A 337 -16.58 -19.82 14.78
CA ALA A 337 -16.90 -21.24 14.55
C ALA A 337 -18.39 -21.48 14.28
N LYS A 338 -19.29 -20.63 14.81
CA LYS A 338 -20.74 -20.73 14.61
C LYS A 338 -21.13 -20.42 13.18
N ASN A 339 -20.56 -19.36 12.63
CA ASN A 339 -20.86 -18.90 11.29
C ASN A 339 -19.89 -19.43 10.24
N LYS A 340 -18.85 -20.18 10.66
CA LYS A 340 -17.76 -20.69 9.80
C LYS A 340 -17.16 -19.57 8.94
N ALA A 341 -16.70 -18.53 9.60
CA ALA A 341 -16.17 -17.34 8.95
C ALA A 341 -15.04 -16.72 9.77
N TYR A 342 -14.08 -16.12 9.09
CA TYR A 342 -13.23 -15.12 9.72
C TYR A 342 -13.96 -13.79 9.73
N VAL A 343 -13.95 -13.09 10.87
CA VAL A 343 -14.60 -11.79 11.08
C VAL A 343 -13.60 -10.80 11.65
N GLY A 344 -13.70 -9.56 11.23
CA GLY A 344 -12.84 -8.47 11.70
C GLY A 344 -13.46 -7.12 11.40
N GLN A 345 -12.83 -6.06 11.88
CA GLN A 345 -13.30 -4.70 11.66
C GLN A 345 -12.14 -3.75 11.41
N ALA A 346 -12.42 -2.63 10.75
CA ALA A 346 -11.49 -1.54 10.56
C ALA A 346 -12.18 -0.21 10.77
N GLU A 347 -11.53 0.73 11.48
CA GLU A 347 -11.93 2.12 11.55
C GLU A 347 -11.35 2.85 10.35
N LEU A 348 -12.21 3.33 9.46
CA LEU A 348 -11.85 3.92 8.18
C LEU A 348 -12.61 5.24 7.97
N LYS A 349 -12.04 6.17 7.24
CA LYS A 349 -12.71 7.39 6.81
C LYS A 349 -13.67 7.08 5.66
N GLN A 350 -14.78 7.82 5.50
CA GLN A 350 -15.67 7.64 4.36
C GLN A 350 -14.90 7.69 3.03
N GLY A 351 -15.20 6.77 2.12
CA GLY A 351 -14.51 6.66 0.85
C GLY A 351 -14.72 5.34 0.14
N TYR A 352 -13.83 5.05 -0.78
CA TYR A 352 -13.71 3.79 -1.51
C TYR A 352 -12.43 3.07 -1.09
N TYR A 353 -12.52 1.75 -0.92
CA TYR A 353 -11.41 0.92 -0.45
C TYR A 353 -11.32 -0.38 -1.22
N ASP A 354 -10.15 -0.60 -1.83
CA ASP A 354 -9.74 -1.94 -2.25
C ASP A 354 -9.06 -2.66 -1.08
N TYR A 355 -9.34 -3.96 -0.93
CA TYR A 355 -8.75 -4.78 0.12
C TYR A 355 -8.62 -6.24 -0.30
N MET A 356 -7.82 -6.97 0.45
CA MET A 356 -7.69 -8.43 0.40
C MET A 356 -7.73 -9.01 1.81
N PHE A 357 -7.85 -10.33 1.89
CA PHE A 357 -7.60 -11.08 3.12
C PHE A 357 -6.26 -11.78 2.99
N ALA A 358 -5.37 -11.52 3.94
CA ALA A 358 -4.04 -12.12 3.97
C ALA A 358 -3.97 -13.20 5.05
N VAL A 359 -3.43 -14.36 4.71
CA VAL A 359 -3.08 -15.41 5.67
C VAL A 359 -1.61 -15.26 6.01
N VAL A 360 -1.30 -15.21 7.30
CA VAL A 360 0.07 -15.01 7.77
C VAL A 360 0.50 -16.24 8.59
N PRO A 361 1.29 -17.16 8.02
CA PRO A 361 1.79 -18.30 8.75
C PRO A 361 2.70 -17.85 9.89
N SER A 362 2.52 -18.42 11.09
CA SER A 362 3.23 -18.01 12.30
C SER A 362 4.76 -18.09 12.18
N LYS A 363 5.27 -18.94 11.28
CA LYS A 363 6.70 -19.14 11.06
C LYS A 363 7.33 -18.14 10.09
N GLU A 364 6.59 -17.67 9.09
CA GLU A 364 7.13 -16.90 7.96
C GLU A 364 6.90 -15.40 8.07
N LYS A 365 5.91 -14.97 8.82
CA LYS A 365 5.50 -13.56 8.99
C LYS A 365 5.27 -12.80 7.67
N LYS A 366 5.16 -13.52 6.54
CA LYS A 366 4.91 -12.96 5.22
C LYS A 366 3.46 -13.22 4.83
N PRO A 367 2.72 -12.20 4.32
CA PRO A 367 1.34 -12.40 3.88
C PRO A 367 1.25 -13.36 2.70
N ASP A 368 0.42 -14.39 2.83
CA ASP A 368 -0.05 -15.24 1.74
C ASP A 368 -1.42 -14.73 1.29
N LEU A 369 -1.47 -14.22 0.08
CA LEU A 369 -2.70 -13.70 -0.52
C LEU A 369 -3.45 -14.78 -1.32
N VAL A 370 -2.81 -15.91 -1.65
CA VAL A 370 -3.40 -16.95 -2.50
C VAL A 370 -4.43 -17.79 -1.76
N THR A 371 -4.17 -18.17 -0.52
CA THR A 371 -5.05 -19.06 0.27
C THR A 371 -6.50 -18.57 0.35
N MET A 372 -6.74 -17.27 0.50
CA MET A 372 -8.10 -16.70 0.61
C MET A 372 -8.57 -15.95 -0.65
N GLN A 373 -7.68 -15.70 -1.60
CA GLN A 373 -8.01 -14.99 -2.83
C GLN A 373 -7.97 -15.90 -4.06
N ASN A 374 -7.28 -17.07 -3.96
CA ASN A 374 -6.92 -17.88 -5.12
C ASN A 374 -6.01 -17.09 -6.10
N ASN A 375 -5.64 -17.68 -7.23
CA ASN A 375 -4.79 -17.03 -8.20
C ASN A 375 -5.28 -17.32 -9.63
N PHE A 376 -5.35 -16.24 -10.43
CA PHE A 376 -5.87 -16.29 -11.79
C PHE A 376 -4.98 -15.47 -12.71
N TYR A 377 -4.44 -16.10 -13.75
CA TYR A 377 -3.58 -15.40 -14.72
C TYR A 377 -4.28 -14.27 -15.49
N GLN A 378 -5.62 -14.23 -15.46
CA GLN A 378 -6.42 -13.19 -16.12
C GLN A 378 -6.39 -11.84 -15.39
N THR A 379 -6.02 -11.82 -14.11
CA THR A 379 -6.01 -10.59 -13.30
C THR A 379 -5.03 -9.58 -13.90
N PRO A 380 -5.45 -8.32 -14.07
CA PRO A 380 -4.60 -7.26 -14.64
C PRO A 380 -3.68 -6.65 -13.58
N ASP A 381 -2.81 -7.47 -12.99
CA ASP A 381 -1.83 -7.01 -12.01
C ASP A 381 -0.83 -5.99 -12.60
N GLU A 382 -0.37 -5.08 -11.75
CA GLU A 382 0.65 -4.09 -12.06
C GLU A 382 2.00 -4.47 -11.44
N TYR A 383 3.09 -4.18 -12.13
CA TYR A 383 4.45 -4.46 -11.67
C TYR A 383 5.29 -3.19 -11.72
N ASN A 384 5.95 -2.87 -10.62
CA ASN A 384 6.80 -1.70 -10.48
C ASN A 384 8.25 -2.13 -10.41
N ILE A 385 9.04 -1.76 -11.43
CA ILE A 385 10.44 -2.14 -11.60
C ILE A 385 11.31 -0.97 -11.16
N ARG A 386 12.23 -1.21 -10.23
CA ARG A 386 13.22 -0.24 -9.76
C ARG A 386 14.62 -0.73 -10.06
N PHE A 387 15.39 0.08 -10.77
CA PHE A 387 16.79 -0.16 -11.11
C PHE A 387 17.70 0.77 -10.34
N TYR A 388 18.56 0.21 -9.52
CA TYR A 388 19.56 0.92 -8.75
C TYR A 388 20.95 0.63 -9.26
N MET A 389 21.84 1.63 -9.22
CA MET A 389 23.27 1.52 -9.50
C MET A 389 24.07 2.12 -8.36
N TYR A 390 25.15 1.45 -7.98
CA TYR A 390 26.06 1.95 -6.96
C TYR A 390 26.93 3.09 -7.53
N ASP A 391 26.88 4.24 -6.87
CA ASP A 391 27.68 5.41 -7.21
C ASP A 391 28.88 5.50 -6.26
N TYR A 392 30.07 5.23 -6.79
CA TYR A 392 31.32 5.24 -6.03
C TYR A 392 31.75 6.63 -5.56
N ASN A 393 31.21 7.72 -6.12
CA ASN A 393 31.56 9.08 -5.70
C ASN A 393 30.84 9.45 -4.40
N VAL A 394 29.62 8.97 -4.22
CA VAL A 394 28.82 9.24 -3.02
C VAL A 394 28.66 7.99 -2.13
N MET A 395 29.22 6.86 -2.56
CA MET A 395 29.26 5.60 -1.81
C MET A 395 27.87 5.06 -1.44
N CYS A 396 26.89 5.19 -2.33
CA CYS A 396 25.53 4.69 -2.13
C CYS A 396 24.90 4.21 -3.43
N PHE A 397 23.78 3.50 -3.32
CA PHE A 397 22.95 3.15 -4.46
C PHE A 397 22.03 4.31 -4.83
N ARG A 398 21.98 4.63 -6.13
CA ARG A 398 21.11 5.62 -6.75
C ARG A 398 20.00 4.92 -7.53
N LEU A 399 18.76 5.42 -7.44
CA LEU A 399 17.66 4.93 -8.25
C LEU A 399 17.70 5.62 -9.64
N LEU A 400 18.17 4.88 -10.65
CA LEU A 400 18.39 5.42 -12.00
C LEU A 400 17.31 5.03 -13.01
N GLY A 401 16.39 4.15 -12.64
CA GLY A 401 15.26 3.77 -13.48
C GLY A 401 14.08 3.29 -12.68
N TYR A 402 12.89 3.73 -13.07
CA TYR A 402 11.62 3.31 -12.55
C TYR A 402 10.64 3.10 -13.69
N GLN A 403 9.96 1.97 -13.73
CA GLN A 403 8.98 1.65 -14.76
C GLN A 403 7.83 0.84 -14.15
N THR A 404 6.62 1.31 -14.43
CA THR A 404 5.39 0.56 -14.16
C THR A 404 4.92 -0.14 -15.42
N VAL A 405 4.55 -1.41 -15.30
CA VAL A 405 3.97 -2.20 -16.39
C VAL A 405 2.78 -3.00 -15.88
N GLY A 406 1.64 -2.85 -16.52
CA GLY A 406 0.42 -3.62 -16.21
C GLY A 406 0.26 -4.85 -17.10
N ALA A 407 -0.33 -5.91 -16.58
CA ALA A 407 -0.84 -7.01 -17.36
C ALA A 407 -2.06 -6.52 -18.16
N LYS A 408 -2.06 -6.65 -19.48
CA LYS A 408 -3.25 -6.29 -20.28
C LYS A 408 -4.41 -7.22 -19.93
N PRO A 409 -5.64 -6.70 -19.75
CA PRO A 409 -6.82 -7.53 -19.65
C PRO A 409 -6.92 -8.45 -20.88
N MET A 410 -7.30 -9.71 -20.70
CA MET A 410 -7.54 -10.59 -21.83
C MET A 410 -8.82 -10.15 -22.56
N GLY A 411 -8.69 -9.82 -23.82
CA GLY A 411 -9.83 -9.45 -24.69
C GLY A 411 -9.93 -7.96 -25.06
N SER A 412 -8.90 -7.16 -24.80
CA SER A 412 -8.76 -5.79 -25.34
C SER A 412 -7.92 -5.76 -26.62
#